data_3270113aa6bc2ea5944df4457dea0abd
#
_entry.id   3270113aa6bc2ea5944df4457dea0abd
#
_cell.length_a   1.000
_cell.length_b   1.000
_cell.length_c   1.000
_cell.angle_alpha   90.00
_cell.angle_beta   90.00
_cell.angle_gamma   90.00
#
_symmetry.space_group_name_H-M   'P 1'
#
loop_
_entity.id
_entity.type
_entity.pdbx_description
1 polymer ?
#
loop_
_entity_poly.entity_id
_entity_poly.type
_entity_poly.pdbx_seq_one_letter_code
_entity_poly.pdbx_strand_id
1 'polypeptide(L)'
;MSSFARSLALAFAAIAAAPLVQAQNYPTKPIRLIVPYPAGGATDFFGRLVFTKMSESLGQQVVVENRPGAGTAIGASEVARSAPDGYTLLLGDAGTYAFNPTLYKKLSYDPVKDFAPVSSEERRVGKECRSRWSPYH
;
A
#
# COMPACT_ATOMS: atom_id res chain seq x y z
N MET A 1 54.08 3.90 19.30
CA MET A 1 52.71 4.08 18.78
C MET A 1 51.74 3.94 19.92
N SER A 2 51.13 4.99 20.32
CA SER A 2 50.32 5.08 21.54
C SER A 2 49.05 4.21 21.41
N SER A 3 48.61 3.65 22.54
CA SER A 3 47.39 2.87 22.71
C SER A 3 46.17 3.56 22.08
N PHE A 4 46.19 4.89 22.15
CA PHE A 4 45.13 5.76 21.56
C PHE A 4 45.01 5.66 20.03
N ALA A 5 46.14 5.57 19.32
CA ALA A 5 46.12 5.42 17.83
C ALA A 5 45.57 4.07 17.39
N ARG A 6 45.80 3.01 18.19
CA ARG A 6 45.25 1.67 17.92
C ARG A 6 43.74 1.61 18.12
N SER A 7 43.23 2.27 19.18
CA SER A 7 41.81 2.35 19.48
C SER A 7 41.06 3.16 18.41
N LEU A 8 41.63 4.23 17.91
CA LEU A 8 41.05 5.07 16.87
C LEU A 8 40.99 4.32 15.52
N ALA A 9 42.03 3.55 15.19
CA ALA A 9 42.06 2.73 13.96
C ALA A 9 41.02 1.60 13.99
N LEU A 10 40.83 0.95 15.16
CA LEU A 10 39.79 -0.07 15.34
C LEU A 10 38.36 0.48 15.23
N ALA A 11 38.11 1.68 15.76
CA ALA A 11 36.82 2.35 15.64
C ALA A 11 36.51 2.72 14.17
N PHE A 12 37.49 3.18 13.42
CA PHE A 12 37.33 3.52 12.01
C PHE A 12 37.10 2.27 11.12
N ALA A 13 37.76 1.15 11.44
CA ALA A 13 37.56 -0.12 10.76
C ALA A 13 36.17 -0.72 11.02
N ALA A 14 35.59 -0.51 12.20
CA ALA A 14 34.25 -0.98 12.54
C ALA A 14 33.14 -0.20 11.78
N ILE A 15 33.35 1.08 11.51
CA ILE A 15 32.41 1.91 10.73
C ILE A 15 32.44 1.55 9.24
N ALA A 16 33.61 1.17 8.72
CA ALA A 16 33.77 0.75 7.32
C ALA A 16 33.17 -0.63 7.00
N ALA A 17 32.91 -1.44 8.04
CA ALA A 17 32.31 -2.77 7.92
C ALA A 17 30.76 -2.77 8.01
N ALA A 18 30.12 -1.59 8.10
CA ALA A 18 28.67 -1.53 8.06
C ALA A 18 28.17 -2.07 6.70
N PRO A 19 27.29 -3.08 6.68
CA PRO A 19 26.75 -3.57 5.42
C PRO A 19 26.03 -2.41 4.74
N LEU A 20 26.42 -2.09 3.52
CA LEU A 20 25.66 -1.20 2.65
C LEU A 20 24.29 -1.86 2.48
N VAL A 21 23.29 -1.35 3.16
CA VAL A 21 21.88 -1.71 2.92
C VAL A 21 21.59 -1.23 1.50
N GLN A 22 21.76 -2.13 0.53
CA GLN A 22 21.32 -1.88 -0.83
C GLN A 22 19.81 -1.74 -0.77
N ALA A 23 19.32 -0.55 -1.09
CA ALA A 23 17.89 -0.35 -1.34
C ALA A 23 17.51 -1.34 -2.44
N GLN A 24 16.73 -2.36 -2.07
CA GLN A 24 16.29 -3.37 -3.03
C GLN A 24 15.56 -2.64 -4.15
N ASN A 25 15.93 -2.89 -5.41
CA ASN A 25 15.23 -2.36 -6.56
C ASN A 25 13.78 -2.88 -6.53
N TYR A 26 12.87 -2.12 -5.98
CA TYR A 26 11.45 -2.43 -5.97
C TYR A 26 10.76 -1.67 -7.09
N PRO A 27 9.87 -2.31 -7.86
CA PRO A 27 9.53 -3.74 -7.85
C PRO A 27 10.45 -4.58 -8.77
N THR A 28 10.77 -5.83 -8.36
CA THR A 28 11.56 -6.80 -9.15
C THR A 28 10.70 -7.88 -9.83
N LYS A 29 9.44 -7.98 -9.45
CA LYS A 29 8.45 -8.94 -9.97
C LYS A 29 7.11 -8.23 -10.21
N PRO A 30 6.19 -8.81 -10.98
CA PRO A 30 4.86 -8.25 -11.19
C PRO A 30 4.11 -8.02 -9.88
N ILE A 31 3.35 -6.93 -9.82
CA ILE A 31 2.49 -6.56 -8.70
C ILE A 31 1.08 -7.06 -9.00
N ARG A 32 0.42 -7.68 -8.02
CA ARG A 32 -0.98 -8.10 -8.11
C ARG A 32 -1.88 -7.01 -7.54
N LEU A 33 -2.86 -6.55 -8.32
CA LEU A 33 -3.90 -5.64 -7.86
C LEU A 33 -5.21 -6.39 -7.74
N ILE A 34 -5.68 -6.60 -6.52
CA ILE A 34 -6.98 -7.22 -6.26
C ILE A 34 -8.06 -6.14 -6.31
N VAL A 35 -9.01 -6.31 -7.23
CA VAL A 35 -10.21 -5.48 -7.38
C VAL A 35 -11.40 -6.30 -6.86
N PRO A 36 -12.01 -5.94 -5.71
CA PRO A 36 -13.07 -6.73 -5.09
C PRO A 36 -14.44 -6.52 -5.72
N TYR A 37 -14.45 -6.22 -7.03
CA TYR A 37 -15.63 -5.97 -7.84
C TYR A 37 -15.60 -6.79 -9.14
N PRO A 38 -16.78 -7.06 -9.74
CA PRO A 38 -16.85 -7.70 -11.04
C PRO A 38 -16.08 -6.91 -12.12
N ALA A 39 -15.48 -7.63 -13.04
CA ALA A 39 -14.82 -7.03 -14.19
C ALA A 39 -15.80 -6.20 -15.04
N GLY A 40 -15.33 -5.09 -15.61
CA GLY A 40 -16.14 -4.17 -16.44
C GLY A 40 -16.93 -3.15 -15.64
N GLY A 41 -16.90 -3.17 -14.32
CA GLY A 41 -17.49 -2.12 -13.48
C GLY A 41 -16.61 -0.86 -13.42
N ALA A 42 -17.15 0.24 -12.84
CA ALA A 42 -16.43 1.51 -12.73
C ALA A 42 -15.10 1.37 -11.98
N THR A 43 -15.09 0.65 -10.87
CA THR A 43 -13.87 0.41 -10.06
C THR A 43 -12.82 -0.37 -10.86
N ASP A 44 -13.22 -1.37 -11.63
CA ASP A 44 -12.31 -2.13 -12.50
C ASP A 44 -11.74 -1.25 -13.63
N PHE A 45 -12.59 -0.42 -14.26
CA PHE A 45 -12.17 0.51 -15.29
C PHE A 45 -11.13 1.52 -14.76
N PHE A 46 -11.40 2.17 -13.64
CA PHE A 46 -10.46 3.09 -13.02
C PHE A 46 -9.18 2.39 -12.56
N GLY A 47 -9.31 1.20 -11.98
CA GLY A 47 -8.17 0.37 -11.61
C GLY A 47 -7.25 0.12 -12.79
N ARG A 48 -7.79 -0.38 -13.90
CA ARG A 48 -6.99 -0.67 -15.11
C ARG A 48 -6.35 0.59 -15.68
N LEU A 49 -7.07 1.72 -15.72
CA LEU A 49 -6.55 2.99 -16.23
C LEU A 49 -5.35 3.49 -15.41
N VAL A 50 -5.49 3.55 -14.09
CA VAL A 50 -4.44 4.05 -13.19
C VAL A 50 -3.25 3.10 -13.16
N PHE A 51 -3.50 1.80 -13.00
CA PHE A 51 -2.43 0.82 -12.80
C PHE A 51 -1.69 0.45 -14.10
N THR A 52 -2.29 0.68 -15.28
CA THR A 52 -1.55 0.66 -16.55
C THR A 52 -0.46 1.75 -16.55
N LYS A 53 -0.81 2.97 -16.15
CA LYS A 53 0.17 4.06 -16.03
C LYS A 53 1.22 3.81 -14.95
N MET A 54 0.82 3.21 -13.84
CA MET A 54 1.77 2.77 -12.81
C MET A 54 2.75 1.71 -13.35
N SER A 55 2.29 0.76 -14.13
CA SER A 55 3.16 -0.26 -14.75
C SER A 55 4.25 0.37 -15.61
N GLU A 56 3.89 1.39 -16.41
CA GLU A 56 4.85 2.14 -17.22
C GLU A 56 5.89 2.86 -16.35
N SER A 57 5.45 3.48 -15.26
CA SER A 57 6.32 4.23 -14.35
C SER A 57 7.24 3.34 -13.51
N LEU A 58 6.74 2.19 -13.07
CA LEU A 58 7.48 1.26 -12.22
C LEU A 58 8.38 0.31 -13.01
N GLY A 59 8.23 0.22 -14.33
CA GLY A 59 8.96 -0.72 -15.17
C GLY A 59 8.61 -2.19 -14.91
N GLN A 60 7.49 -2.44 -14.19
CA GLN A 60 6.99 -3.78 -13.88
C GLN A 60 5.49 -3.85 -14.10
N GLN A 61 5.01 -5.01 -14.54
CA GLN A 61 3.61 -5.22 -14.83
C GLN A 61 2.78 -5.20 -13.53
N VAL A 62 1.64 -4.48 -13.56
CA VAL A 62 0.58 -4.61 -12.55
C VAL A 62 -0.54 -5.47 -13.12
N VAL A 63 -0.76 -6.64 -12.53
CA VAL A 63 -1.79 -7.61 -12.95
C VAL A 63 -3.05 -7.36 -12.15
N VAL A 64 -4.13 -6.97 -12.85
CA VAL A 64 -5.43 -6.73 -12.24
C VAL A 64 -6.22 -8.03 -12.15
N GLU A 65 -6.59 -8.42 -10.93
CA GLU A 65 -7.40 -9.60 -10.63
C GLU A 65 -8.72 -9.20 -9.96
N ASN A 66 -9.84 -9.56 -10.57
CA ASN A 66 -11.16 -9.31 -10.01
C ASN A 66 -11.55 -10.44 -9.04
N ARG A 67 -11.83 -10.08 -7.77
CA ARG A 67 -12.24 -10.99 -6.70
C ARG A 67 -13.51 -10.50 -6.03
N PRO A 68 -14.66 -10.54 -6.72
CA PRO A 68 -15.92 -10.08 -6.18
C PRO A 68 -16.50 -11.04 -5.14
N GLY A 69 -17.42 -10.53 -4.33
CA GLY A 69 -18.25 -11.34 -3.43
C GLY A 69 -18.27 -10.84 -2.00
N ALA A 70 -19.35 -11.21 -1.28
CA ALA A 70 -19.61 -10.84 0.11
C ALA A 70 -19.40 -9.34 0.41
N GLY A 71 -19.91 -8.46 -0.46
CA GLY A 71 -19.76 -7.02 -0.30
C GLY A 71 -18.28 -6.57 -0.26
N THR A 72 -17.44 -7.12 -1.13
CA THR A 72 -15.97 -6.88 -1.22
C THR A 72 -15.12 -7.68 -0.21
N ALA A 73 -15.71 -8.35 0.77
CA ALA A 73 -14.98 -9.00 1.86
C ALA A 73 -14.07 -10.14 1.37
N ILE A 74 -14.43 -10.84 0.27
CA ILE A 74 -13.60 -11.92 -0.27
C ILE A 74 -12.25 -11.37 -0.76
N GLY A 75 -12.26 -10.38 -1.63
CA GLY A 75 -11.04 -9.78 -2.15
C GLY A 75 -10.21 -9.09 -1.06
N ALA A 76 -10.87 -8.36 -0.16
CA ALA A 76 -10.19 -7.71 0.96
C ALA A 76 -9.49 -8.71 1.89
N SER A 77 -10.16 -9.84 2.22
CA SER A 77 -9.56 -10.88 3.05
C SER A 77 -8.39 -11.59 2.38
N GLU A 78 -8.40 -11.74 1.07
CA GLU A 78 -7.28 -12.31 0.32
C GLU A 78 -6.05 -11.44 0.48
N VAL A 79 -6.19 -10.12 0.33
CA VAL A 79 -5.08 -9.17 0.49
C VAL A 79 -4.61 -9.09 1.94
N ALA A 80 -5.53 -9.05 2.91
CA ALA A 80 -5.20 -9.02 4.34
C ALA A 80 -4.36 -10.21 4.81
N ARG A 81 -4.49 -11.37 4.12
CA ARG A 81 -3.70 -12.58 4.40
C ARG A 81 -2.44 -12.70 3.54
N SER A 82 -2.24 -11.82 2.60
CA SER A 82 -1.06 -11.83 1.73
C SER A 82 0.18 -11.34 2.48
N ALA A 83 1.38 -11.67 1.97
CA ALA A 83 2.61 -11.13 2.53
C ALA A 83 2.65 -9.61 2.43
N PRO A 84 3.08 -8.88 3.48
CA PRO A 84 3.15 -7.43 3.50
C PRO A 84 4.41 -6.91 2.78
N ASP A 85 4.68 -7.45 1.59
CA ASP A 85 5.88 -7.16 0.79
C ASP A 85 5.66 -6.10 -0.30
N GLY A 86 4.45 -5.52 -0.37
CA GLY A 86 4.07 -4.52 -1.36
C GLY A 86 3.71 -5.08 -2.75
N TYR A 87 3.74 -6.40 -2.96
CA TYR A 87 3.42 -7.02 -4.25
C TYR A 87 1.96 -7.46 -4.40
N THR A 88 1.16 -7.34 -3.34
CA THR A 88 -0.28 -7.54 -3.41
C THR A 88 -0.99 -6.30 -2.90
N LEU A 89 -1.73 -5.64 -3.78
CA LEU A 89 -2.44 -4.40 -3.50
C LEU A 89 -3.95 -4.63 -3.54
N LEU A 90 -4.70 -3.85 -2.77
CA LEU A 90 -6.15 -3.81 -2.79
C LEU A 90 -6.64 -2.47 -3.35
N LEU A 91 -7.49 -2.52 -4.37
CA LEU A 91 -8.26 -1.36 -4.79
C LEU A 91 -9.60 -1.37 -4.04
N GLY A 92 -9.58 -0.82 -2.84
CA GLY A 92 -10.78 -0.71 -2.00
C GLY A 92 -11.44 0.67 -2.10
N ASP A 93 -12.66 0.72 -1.61
CA ASP A 93 -13.46 1.95 -1.51
C ASP A 93 -14.14 2.07 -0.14
N ALA A 94 -15.06 3.03 0.00
CA ALA A 94 -15.84 3.23 1.22
C ALA A 94 -16.61 1.96 1.64
N GLY A 95 -17.04 1.12 0.69
CA GLY A 95 -17.67 -0.18 0.97
C GLY A 95 -16.76 -1.08 1.77
N THR A 96 -15.52 -1.22 1.30
CA THR A 96 -14.51 -2.09 1.90
C THR A 96 -14.04 -1.59 3.26
N TYR A 97 -13.76 -0.28 3.41
CA TYR A 97 -13.11 0.27 4.60
C TYR A 97 -14.06 0.86 5.63
N ALA A 98 -15.23 1.37 5.23
CA ALA A 98 -16.16 2.06 6.13
C ALA A 98 -17.48 1.30 6.33
N PHE A 99 -18.11 0.81 5.27
CA PHE A 99 -19.43 0.20 5.40
C PHE A 99 -19.38 -1.23 5.93
N ASN A 100 -18.48 -2.06 5.43
CA ASN A 100 -18.39 -3.45 5.85
C ASN A 100 -18.14 -3.63 7.36
N PRO A 101 -17.25 -2.87 8.01
CA PRO A 101 -17.06 -2.97 9.47
C PRO A 101 -18.32 -2.65 10.28
N THR A 102 -19.19 -1.80 9.73
CA THR A 102 -20.45 -1.43 10.40
C THR A 102 -21.57 -2.43 10.13
N LEU A 103 -21.61 -3.00 8.91
CA LEU A 103 -22.70 -3.88 8.47
C LEU A 103 -22.50 -5.33 8.90
N TYR A 104 -21.26 -5.82 8.94
CA TYR A 104 -20.97 -7.22 9.22
C TYR A 104 -20.49 -7.43 10.65
N LYS A 105 -21.20 -8.20 11.44
CA LYS A 105 -20.82 -8.57 12.81
C LYS A 105 -19.53 -9.40 12.90
N LYS A 106 -19.22 -10.16 11.85
CA LYS A 106 -17.98 -10.94 11.70
C LYS A 106 -17.38 -10.61 10.35
N LEU A 107 -16.40 -9.75 10.35
CA LEU A 107 -15.58 -9.44 9.18
C LEU A 107 -14.29 -10.25 9.25
N SER A 108 -13.85 -10.75 8.10
CA SER A 108 -12.65 -11.60 8.01
C SER A 108 -11.34 -10.82 7.86
N TYR A 109 -11.40 -9.51 7.96
CA TYR A 109 -10.27 -8.58 7.94
C TYR A 109 -10.54 -7.38 8.85
N ASP A 110 -9.47 -6.72 9.31
CA ASP A 110 -9.55 -5.44 10.03
C ASP A 110 -9.12 -4.31 9.07
N PRO A 111 -10.04 -3.37 8.72
CA PRO A 111 -9.74 -2.34 7.73
C PRO A 111 -8.64 -1.35 8.14
N VAL A 112 -8.33 -1.28 9.43
CA VAL A 112 -7.33 -0.34 9.97
C VAL A 112 -5.98 -1.02 10.19
N LYS A 113 -5.98 -2.28 10.64
CA LYS A 113 -4.75 -2.98 11.04
C LYS A 113 -4.14 -3.80 9.92
N ASP A 114 -4.97 -4.36 9.03
CA ASP A 114 -4.51 -5.32 8.03
C ASP A 114 -4.04 -4.66 6.73
N PHE A 115 -4.21 -3.33 6.59
CA PHE A 115 -3.83 -2.61 5.38
C PHE A 115 -2.95 -1.39 5.69
N ALA A 116 -1.91 -1.23 4.87
CA ALA A 116 -1.12 -0.02 4.84
C ALA A 116 -1.56 0.85 3.64
N PRO A 117 -1.98 2.11 3.85
CA PRO A 117 -2.38 2.98 2.75
C PRO A 117 -1.18 3.35 1.88
N VAL A 118 -1.34 3.24 0.55
CA VAL A 118 -0.30 3.59 -0.42
C VAL A 118 -0.35 5.08 -0.77
N SER A 119 -1.53 5.73 -0.69
CA SER A 119 -1.71 7.13 -1.02
C SER A 119 -2.10 7.96 0.20
N SER A 120 -1.53 9.15 0.32
CA SER A 120 -1.88 10.15 1.34
C SER A 120 -2.86 11.22 0.83
N GLU A 121 -3.44 11.05 -0.35
CA GLU A 121 -4.33 12.04 -0.99
C GLU A 121 -5.60 12.35 -0.16
N GLU A 122 -6.11 11.41 0.61
CA GLU A 122 -7.23 11.62 1.54
C GLU A 122 -6.98 12.76 2.54
N ARG A 123 -5.74 13.01 2.91
CA ARG A 123 -5.37 14.09 3.83
C ARG A 123 -5.57 15.48 3.19
N ARG A 124 -5.47 15.61 1.88
CA ARG A 124 -5.69 16.86 1.15
C ARG A 124 -7.18 17.13 0.94
N VAL A 125 -7.93 16.11 0.52
CA VAL A 125 -9.40 16.21 0.34
C VAL A 125 -10.08 16.61 1.65
N GLY A 126 -9.71 16.03 2.78
CA GLY A 126 -10.26 16.40 4.08
C GLY A 126 -9.93 17.83 4.53
N LYS A 127 -8.78 18.39 4.16
CA LYS A 127 -8.42 19.79 4.44
C LYS A 127 -9.16 20.77 3.54
N GLU A 128 -9.31 20.46 2.27
CA GLU A 128 -10.05 21.31 1.34
C GLU A 128 -11.54 21.33 1.65
N CYS A 129 -12.15 20.22 2.02
CA CYS A 129 -13.53 20.18 2.49
C CYS A 129 -13.73 21.02 3.76
N ARG A 130 -12.80 20.99 4.72
CA ARG A 130 -12.91 21.83 5.94
C ARG A 130 -12.79 23.31 5.64
N SER A 131 -11.94 23.74 4.71
CA SER A 131 -11.77 25.14 4.36
C SER A 131 -12.98 25.71 3.61
N ARG A 132 -13.68 24.88 2.82
CA ARG A 132 -14.84 25.31 2.04
C ARG A 132 -16.12 25.42 2.87
N TRP A 133 -16.21 24.76 4.04
CA TRP A 133 -17.39 24.76 4.92
C TRP A 133 -17.17 25.56 6.21
N SER A 134 -16.17 26.40 6.29
CA SER A 134 -16.01 27.32 7.41
C SER A 134 -17.06 28.45 7.28
N PRO A 135 -18.01 28.59 8.21
CA PRO A 135 -19.05 29.64 8.12
C PRO A 135 -18.53 31.04 8.50
N TYR A 136 -17.20 31.21 8.64
CA TYR A 136 -16.57 32.46 8.99
C TYR A 136 -15.59 32.88 7.88
N HIS A 137 -16.13 33.38 6.80
CA HIS A 137 -15.51 34.33 5.89
C HIS A 137 -16.49 35.49 5.69
#